data_ee289cea9420bda97212f51bf4545de6
#
_entry.id   ee289cea9420bda97212f51bf4545de6
#
_cell.length_a   1.000
_cell.length_b   1.000
_cell.length_c   1.000
_cell.angle_alpha   90.00
_cell.angle_beta   90.00
_cell.angle_gamma   90.00
#
_symmetry.space_group_name_H-M   'P 1'
#
loop_
_entity.id
_entity.type
_entity.pdbx_description
1 polymer ?
#
loop_
_entity_poly.entity_id
_entity_poly.type
_entity_poly.pdbx_seq_one_letter_code
_entity_poly.pdbx_strand_id
1 'polypeptide(L)'
;MTVHYLNGKDSGLFKPLTISNGKITLEHRVVHAPLTRNRGEPLNHSSTPDHPNRIWIPGDAVVEYYSQRATKGGLIISEGIPPSLESNGMPGVPGLFNSEQAAGWKRVVNAVHAKGGIIFCQLWHAGRATIPQMTGSPAVCPSASVWDSPTECYSHPPVGSTQSVLYASHPPIEMTVEHIKQTIDDYCNAAKTAMDIGFDGVEIHSGNGYLPEQFLSSNINKRDDAYGGTPEKRCQFVFELMEQVAKTIGEQNVAIRLSPFGMFNQARGEQRIETWTHLCEGLKKTLPSLSYVSFIEPRYEQIFGAEEKDKFLKSWGLLDVTLDRFRQIFGSTPFFSAGGWDDQNSWGVVESGKYDALLYGRYFTSNPDLVHRLKEKIPMAPYDRTRFYGPFEDNTFHYTDYPTVDQN
;
A
#
# COMPACT_ATOMS: atom_id res chain seq x y z
N MET A 1 8.43 -27.61 8.19
CA MET A 1 9.86 -27.81 8.48
C MET A 1 10.58 -26.51 8.19
N THR A 2 11.30 -25.95 9.17
CA THR A 2 12.13 -24.76 8.93
C THR A 2 13.36 -25.22 8.16
N VAL A 3 13.53 -24.75 6.94
CA VAL A 3 14.71 -25.05 6.13
C VAL A 3 15.86 -24.18 6.63
N HIS A 4 16.89 -24.80 7.17
CA HIS A 4 18.10 -24.11 7.58
C HIS A 4 19.09 -24.05 6.42
N TYR A 5 19.17 -22.92 5.74
CA TYR A 5 20.24 -22.67 4.77
C TYR A 5 21.53 -22.31 5.51
N LEU A 6 22.64 -22.93 5.14
CA LEU A 6 23.97 -22.54 5.66
C LEU A 6 24.32 -21.10 5.26
N ASN A 7 23.88 -20.70 4.07
CA ASN A 7 24.03 -19.35 3.53
C ASN A 7 22.68 -18.86 3.00
N GLY A 8 22.30 -17.61 3.28
CA GLY A 8 21.03 -17.03 2.83
C GLY A 8 20.89 -17.00 1.30
N LYS A 9 21.99 -16.79 0.57
CA LYS A 9 22.01 -16.76 -0.92
C LYS A 9 21.52 -18.04 -1.59
N ASP A 10 21.52 -19.18 -0.90
CA ASP A 10 21.05 -20.44 -1.43
C ASP A 10 19.51 -20.56 -1.41
N SER A 11 18.84 -19.68 -0.65
CA SER A 11 17.38 -19.61 -0.59
C SER A 11 16.76 -19.13 -1.92
N GLY A 12 15.54 -19.58 -2.18
CA GLY A 12 14.69 -19.09 -3.26
C GLY A 12 14.45 -17.59 -3.25
N LEU A 13 14.62 -16.92 -2.09
CA LEU A 13 14.57 -15.46 -1.98
C LEU A 13 15.59 -14.75 -2.88
N PHE A 14 16.72 -15.41 -3.20
CA PHE A 14 17.79 -14.89 -4.04
C PHE A 14 17.86 -15.55 -5.42
N LYS A 15 16.75 -16.13 -5.87
CA LYS A 15 16.57 -16.61 -7.24
C LYS A 15 15.75 -15.60 -8.04
N PRO A 16 16.05 -15.43 -9.34
CA PRO A 16 15.28 -14.51 -10.18
C PRO A 16 13.78 -14.81 -10.19
N LEU A 17 12.98 -13.77 -10.41
CA LEU A 17 11.55 -13.85 -10.64
C LEU A 17 11.15 -12.92 -11.76
N THR A 18 10.40 -13.40 -12.72
CA THR A 18 9.89 -12.59 -13.83
C THR A 18 8.47 -12.13 -13.51
N ILE A 19 8.22 -10.83 -13.70
CA ILE A 19 6.92 -10.16 -13.52
C ILE A 19 6.55 -9.38 -14.78
N SER A 20 5.43 -8.66 -14.78
CA SER A 20 5.01 -7.78 -15.88
C SER A 20 4.91 -8.52 -17.21
N ASN A 21 4.35 -9.74 -17.18
CA ASN A 21 4.21 -10.60 -18.36
C ASN A 21 5.53 -10.80 -19.12
N GLY A 22 6.61 -11.07 -18.41
CA GLY A 22 7.92 -11.36 -19.00
C GLY A 22 8.83 -10.13 -19.22
N LYS A 23 8.36 -8.92 -18.98
CA LYS A 23 9.11 -7.69 -19.28
C LYS A 23 10.15 -7.32 -18.22
N ILE A 24 9.91 -7.68 -16.96
CA ILE A 24 10.77 -7.31 -15.84
C ILE A 24 11.25 -8.59 -15.16
N THR A 25 12.56 -8.70 -14.96
CA THR A 25 13.17 -9.78 -14.18
C THR A 25 13.77 -9.20 -12.91
N LEU A 26 13.24 -9.61 -11.77
CA LEU A 26 13.81 -9.31 -10.46
C LEU A 26 15.00 -10.25 -10.20
N GLU A 27 16.11 -9.73 -9.69
CA GLU A 27 17.28 -10.57 -9.35
C GLU A 27 17.11 -11.29 -8.00
N HIS A 28 16.21 -10.81 -7.16
CA HIS A 28 15.81 -11.43 -5.88
C HIS A 28 14.33 -11.16 -5.57
N ARG A 29 13.78 -11.94 -4.63
CA ARG A 29 12.37 -11.93 -4.25
C ARG A 29 12.11 -11.24 -2.90
N VAL A 30 13.08 -10.47 -2.43
CA VAL A 30 12.97 -9.59 -1.28
C VAL A 30 12.50 -8.23 -1.77
N VAL A 31 11.24 -7.88 -1.49
CA VAL A 31 10.60 -6.66 -2.00
C VAL A 31 10.46 -5.64 -0.89
N HIS A 32 10.82 -4.38 -1.16
CA HIS A 32 10.50 -3.27 -0.25
C HIS A 32 9.00 -3.01 -0.28
N ALA A 33 8.32 -3.27 0.84
CA ALA A 33 6.88 -3.05 0.98
C ALA A 33 6.52 -1.56 0.89
N PRO A 34 5.30 -1.22 0.46
CA PRO A 34 4.81 0.15 0.51
C PRO A 34 4.69 0.64 1.95
N LEU A 35 5.46 1.66 2.30
CA LEU A 35 5.57 2.21 3.65
C LEU A 35 5.36 3.72 3.62
N THR A 36 4.22 4.19 4.08
CA THR A 36 3.98 5.62 4.30
C THR A 36 4.88 6.12 5.44
N ARG A 37 5.73 7.09 5.15
CA ARG A 37 6.69 7.63 6.11
C ARG A 37 6.43 9.09 6.47
N ASN A 38 5.57 9.79 5.72
CA ASN A 38 5.20 11.19 5.97
C ASN A 38 6.41 12.15 6.02
N ARG A 39 7.29 12.05 5.04
CA ARG A 39 8.53 12.85 4.95
C ARG A 39 8.56 13.82 3.76
N GLY A 40 7.43 13.97 3.06
CA GLY A 40 7.29 14.98 2.00
C GLY A 40 7.46 16.39 2.54
N GLU A 41 8.03 17.24 1.72
CA GLU A 41 8.15 18.68 1.97
C GLU A 41 6.84 19.40 1.61
N PRO A 42 6.41 20.40 2.37
CA PRO A 42 5.22 21.16 2.04
C PRO A 42 5.45 21.99 0.78
N LEU A 43 4.50 21.98 -0.16
CA LEU A 43 4.57 22.85 -1.33
C LEU A 43 4.43 24.34 -0.93
N ASN A 44 3.58 24.61 0.06
CA ASN A 44 3.43 25.95 0.63
C ASN A 44 4.16 26.03 1.99
N HIS A 45 5.34 26.63 1.97
CA HIS A 45 6.15 26.86 3.19
C HIS A 45 5.60 27.97 4.10
N SER A 46 4.66 28.80 3.60
CA SER A 46 4.00 29.88 4.36
C SER A 46 2.66 29.43 4.95
N SER A 47 2.54 28.14 5.28
CA SER A 47 1.32 27.56 5.84
C SER A 47 0.93 28.22 7.17
N THR A 48 -0.36 28.58 7.28
CA THR A 48 -0.98 29.08 8.52
C THR A 48 -2.22 28.28 8.84
N PRO A 49 -2.78 28.36 10.06
CA PRO A 49 -4.03 27.67 10.39
C PRO A 49 -5.20 28.02 9.47
N ASP A 50 -5.27 29.27 8.97
CA ASP A 50 -6.31 29.74 8.04
C ASP A 50 -6.03 29.31 6.59
N HIS A 51 -4.76 29.10 6.24
CA HIS A 51 -4.30 28.65 4.92
C HIS A 51 -3.31 27.50 5.07
N PRO A 52 -3.77 26.32 5.51
CA PRO A 52 -2.89 25.18 5.77
C PRO A 52 -2.33 24.60 4.47
N ASN A 53 -1.08 24.17 4.51
CA ASN A 53 -0.55 23.35 3.43
C ASN A 53 -1.29 22.00 3.37
N ARG A 54 -1.72 21.59 2.19
CA ARG A 54 -2.37 20.31 1.91
C ARG A 54 -1.65 19.49 0.85
N ILE A 55 -0.57 20.02 0.29
CA ILE A 55 0.17 19.41 -0.81
C ILE A 55 1.62 19.23 -0.40
N TRP A 56 2.11 18.01 -0.52
CA TRP A 56 3.50 17.63 -0.22
C TRP A 56 4.16 17.10 -1.47
N ILE A 57 5.46 17.33 -1.56
CA ILE A 57 6.34 16.90 -2.66
C ILE A 57 7.47 16.02 -2.12
N PRO A 58 8.02 15.08 -2.90
CA PRO A 58 9.22 14.35 -2.53
C PRO A 58 10.43 15.29 -2.51
N GLY A 59 11.00 15.54 -1.31
CA GLY A 59 12.23 16.30 -1.13
C GLY A 59 13.48 15.41 -1.12
N ASP A 60 14.63 16.00 -0.77
CA ASP A 60 15.93 15.31 -0.77
C ASP A 60 15.96 14.09 0.15
N ALA A 61 15.36 14.19 1.34
CA ALA A 61 15.29 13.08 2.28
C ALA A 61 14.52 11.88 1.72
N VAL A 62 13.45 12.11 0.93
CA VAL A 62 12.69 11.05 0.27
C VAL A 62 13.52 10.40 -0.83
N VAL A 63 14.23 11.20 -1.64
CA VAL A 63 15.14 10.69 -2.68
C VAL A 63 16.21 9.81 -2.06
N GLU A 64 16.86 10.26 -0.99
CA GLU A 64 17.90 9.52 -0.28
C GLU A 64 17.36 8.21 0.30
N TYR A 65 16.19 8.25 0.96
CA TYR A 65 15.57 7.05 1.56
C TYR A 65 15.39 5.93 0.55
N TYR A 66 14.83 6.23 -0.63
CA TYR A 66 14.60 5.24 -1.67
C TYR A 66 15.92 4.79 -2.32
N SER A 67 16.87 5.71 -2.54
CA SER A 67 18.20 5.41 -3.06
C SER A 67 18.97 4.43 -2.17
N GLN A 68 18.95 4.65 -0.85
CA GLN A 68 19.65 3.77 0.11
C GLN A 68 19.14 2.33 0.08
N ARG A 69 17.85 2.13 -0.21
CA ARG A 69 17.19 0.82 -0.18
C ARG A 69 17.12 0.13 -1.53
N ALA A 70 17.54 0.84 -2.58
CA ALA A 70 17.58 0.30 -3.92
C ALA A 70 18.75 -0.68 -4.09
N THR A 71 18.46 -1.83 -4.68
CA THR A 71 19.44 -2.85 -5.04
C THR A 71 19.24 -3.24 -6.50
N LYS A 72 20.30 -3.71 -7.15
CA LYS A 72 20.24 -4.17 -8.54
C LYS A 72 19.17 -5.26 -8.70
N GLY A 73 18.22 -5.06 -9.62
CA GLY A 73 17.10 -5.96 -9.86
C GLY A 73 16.15 -6.14 -8.67
N GLY A 74 16.26 -5.32 -7.62
CA GLY A 74 15.34 -5.33 -6.48
C GLY A 74 14.12 -4.46 -6.72
N LEU A 75 12.94 -4.95 -6.33
CA LEU A 75 11.68 -4.21 -6.44
C LEU A 75 11.41 -3.39 -5.19
N ILE A 76 11.16 -2.11 -5.38
CA ILE A 76 10.60 -1.19 -4.39
C ILE A 76 9.17 -0.86 -4.79
N ILE A 77 8.24 -0.98 -3.85
CA ILE A 77 6.90 -0.39 -3.98
C ILE A 77 6.92 0.91 -3.16
N SER A 78 6.55 2.02 -3.78
CA SER A 78 6.55 3.33 -3.10
C SER A 78 5.58 3.35 -1.92
N GLU A 79 5.69 4.34 -1.04
CA GLU A 79 4.60 4.70 -0.14
C GLU A 79 3.31 4.98 -0.91
N GLY A 80 2.15 4.95 -0.21
CA GLY A 80 0.88 5.28 -0.84
C GLY A 80 0.87 6.72 -1.36
N ILE A 81 0.69 6.87 -2.67
CA ILE A 81 0.72 8.16 -3.40
C ILE A 81 -0.71 8.58 -3.73
N PRO A 82 -1.22 9.69 -3.17
CA PRO A 82 -2.53 10.22 -3.53
C PRO A 82 -2.62 10.63 -5.01
N PRO A 83 -3.60 10.11 -5.80
CA PRO A 83 -3.83 10.51 -7.17
C PRO A 83 -4.53 11.87 -7.33
N SER A 84 -5.08 12.43 -6.25
CA SER A 84 -5.73 13.74 -6.21
C SER A 84 -5.59 14.37 -4.82
N LEU A 85 -5.92 15.65 -4.67
CA LEU A 85 -5.93 16.31 -3.35
C LEU A 85 -6.97 15.66 -2.42
N GLU A 86 -8.13 15.29 -2.93
CA GLU A 86 -9.21 14.65 -2.17
C GLU A 86 -8.79 13.28 -1.62
N SER A 87 -7.93 12.57 -2.32
CA SER A 87 -7.47 11.24 -1.93
C SER A 87 -6.46 11.25 -0.77
N ASN A 88 -5.90 12.42 -0.41
CA ASN A 88 -4.88 12.53 0.62
C ASN A 88 -5.45 12.24 2.01
N GLY A 89 -4.78 11.37 2.75
CA GLY A 89 -5.20 10.96 4.08
C GLY A 89 -4.28 11.38 5.22
N MET A 90 -3.06 11.86 4.92
CA MET A 90 -2.06 12.10 5.97
C MET A 90 -1.15 13.28 5.64
N PRO A 91 -0.70 14.07 6.65
CA PRO A 91 0.28 15.13 6.43
C PRO A 91 1.63 14.52 6.00
N GLY A 92 2.39 15.26 5.20
CA GLY A 92 3.71 14.83 4.74
C GLY A 92 3.71 13.69 3.71
N VAL A 93 2.57 13.32 3.13
CA VAL A 93 2.49 12.29 2.08
C VAL A 93 2.48 12.96 0.71
N PRO A 94 3.53 12.73 -0.11
CA PRO A 94 3.59 13.30 -1.45
C PRO A 94 2.56 12.64 -2.38
N GLY A 95 1.77 13.45 -3.08
CA GLY A 95 0.82 12.98 -4.11
C GLY A 95 1.46 12.89 -5.50
N LEU A 96 0.60 12.67 -6.52
CA LEU A 96 1.02 12.69 -7.93
C LEU A 96 -0.11 13.26 -8.82
N PHE A 97 -0.45 14.52 -8.59
CA PHE A 97 -1.54 15.22 -9.29
C PHE A 97 -1.15 16.65 -9.75
N ASN A 98 0.12 17.01 -9.60
CA ASN A 98 0.66 18.27 -10.13
C ASN A 98 2.12 18.09 -10.60
N SER A 99 2.66 19.12 -11.28
CA SER A 99 3.99 19.11 -11.88
C SER A 99 5.12 19.03 -10.87
N GLU A 100 4.98 19.67 -9.71
CA GLU A 100 6.00 19.73 -8.67
C GLU A 100 6.15 18.34 -8.01
N GLN A 101 5.03 17.67 -7.75
CA GLN A 101 5.03 16.29 -7.27
C GLN A 101 5.65 15.34 -8.29
N ALA A 102 5.27 15.47 -9.57
CA ALA A 102 5.84 14.67 -10.65
C ALA A 102 7.37 14.89 -10.77
N ALA A 103 7.85 16.13 -10.66
CA ALA A 103 9.28 16.44 -10.68
C ALA A 103 10.02 15.82 -9.48
N GLY A 104 9.43 15.89 -8.28
CA GLY A 104 9.97 15.26 -7.07
C GLY A 104 10.06 13.74 -7.21
N TRP A 105 8.99 13.08 -7.63
CA TRP A 105 8.98 11.63 -7.85
C TRP A 105 9.93 11.19 -8.96
N LYS A 106 10.09 11.97 -10.02
CA LYS A 106 11.09 11.68 -11.07
C LYS A 106 12.51 11.60 -10.51
N ARG A 107 12.87 12.47 -9.54
CA ARG A 107 14.16 12.40 -8.84
C ARG A 107 14.33 11.09 -8.08
N VAL A 108 13.27 10.64 -7.38
CA VAL A 108 13.24 9.35 -6.66
C VAL A 108 13.45 8.19 -7.63
N VAL A 109 12.67 8.14 -8.72
CA VAL A 109 12.77 7.10 -9.75
C VAL A 109 14.20 7.04 -10.33
N ASN A 110 14.75 8.19 -10.71
CA ASN A 110 16.11 8.26 -11.23
C ASN A 110 17.16 7.74 -10.23
N ALA A 111 17.01 8.05 -8.93
CA ALA A 111 17.93 7.59 -7.90
C ALA A 111 17.86 6.07 -7.68
N VAL A 112 16.67 5.48 -7.75
CA VAL A 112 16.47 4.02 -7.67
C VAL A 112 17.06 3.35 -8.92
N HIS A 113 16.77 3.85 -10.11
CA HIS A 113 17.29 3.31 -11.37
C HIS A 113 18.82 3.42 -11.46
N ALA A 114 19.42 4.48 -10.92
CA ALA A 114 20.89 4.62 -10.86
C ALA A 114 21.58 3.49 -10.06
N LYS A 115 20.85 2.83 -9.16
CA LYS A 115 21.28 1.63 -8.43
C LYS A 115 20.91 0.32 -9.15
N GLY A 116 20.25 0.40 -10.31
CA GLY A 116 19.72 -0.76 -11.04
C GLY A 116 18.47 -1.35 -10.38
N GLY A 117 17.82 -0.62 -9.48
CA GLY A 117 16.57 -1.00 -8.84
C GLY A 117 15.36 -0.81 -9.75
N ILE A 118 14.24 -1.38 -9.34
CA ILE A 118 12.93 -1.32 -10.01
C ILE A 118 11.96 -0.69 -9.03
N ILE A 119 11.11 0.24 -9.47
CA ILE A 119 10.18 0.95 -8.58
C ILE A 119 8.77 1.02 -9.15
N PHE A 120 7.79 0.56 -8.38
CA PHE A 120 6.36 0.70 -8.67
C PHE A 120 5.73 1.80 -7.83
N CYS A 121 4.87 2.60 -8.48
CA CYS A 121 4.06 3.64 -7.84
C CYS A 121 2.84 3.01 -7.19
N GLN A 122 2.71 3.05 -5.85
CA GLN A 122 1.46 2.64 -5.21
C GLN A 122 0.48 3.81 -5.17
N LEU A 123 -0.62 3.75 -5.94
CA LEU A 123 -1.69 4.74 -5.88
C LEU A 123 -2.67 4.41 -4.74
N TRP A 124 -3.01 5.42 -3.95
CA TRP A 124 -3.75 5.29 -2.71
C TRP A 124 -4.77 6.41 -2.51
N HIS A 125 -5.96 6.06 -2.07
CA HIS A 125 -7.02 6.99 -1.73
C HIS A 125 -7.58 6.68 -0.34
N ALA A 126 -7.49 7.62 0.59
CA ALA A 126 -7.89 7.42 1.98
C ALA A 126 -9.38 7.11 2.17
N GLY A 127 -10.23 7.57 1.26
CA GLY A 127 -11.68 7.46 1.41
C GLY A 127 -12.15 8.18 2.68
N ARG A 128 -12.91 7.50 3.54
CA ARG A 128 -13.38 8.07 4.81
C ARG A 128 -12.29 8.23 5.89
N ALA A 129 -11.09 7.71 5.64
CA ALA A 129 -9.98 7.76 6.60
C ALA A 129 -9.16 9.06 6.50
N THR A 130 -9.84 10.17 6.27
CA THR A 130 -9.26 11.54 6.24
C THR A 130 -10.23 12.54 6.87
N ILE A 131 -9.82 13.79 6.96
CA ILE A 131 -10.59 14.92 7.50
C ILE A 131 -10.49 16.13 6.58
N PRO A 132 -11.47 17.05 6.59
CA PRO A 132 -11.49 18.23 5.71
C PRO A 132 -10.26 19.14 5.85
N GLN A 133 -9.63 19.17 7.01
CA GLN A 133 -8.40 19.93 7.23
C GLN A 133 -7.25 19.45 6.33
N MET A 134 -7.26 18.16 5.94
CA MET A 134 -6.25 17.56 5.05
C MET A 134 -6.53 17.77 3.58
N THR A 135 -7.79 17.72 3.17
CA THR A 135 -8.19 17.70 1.75
C THR A 135 -8.82 19.01 1.28
N GLY A 136 -9.34 19.81 2.21
CA GLY A 136 -10.11 21.03 1.90
C GLY A 136 -11.58 20.76 1.58
N SER A 137 -12.01 19.50 1.58
CA SER A 137 -13.38 19.03 1.32
C SER A 137 -13.77 17.91 2.30
N PRO A 138 -15.06 17.60 2.48
CA PRO A 138 -15.47 16.44 3.26
C PRO A 138 -14.86 15.16 2.71
N ALA A 139 -14.54 14.22 3.61
CA ALA A 139 -14.09 12.88 3.22
C ALA A 139 -15.19 12.17 2.41
N VAL A 140 -14.78 11.35 1.43
CA VAL A 140 -15.71 10.60 0.56
C VAL A 140 -15.71 9.12 0.90
N CYS A 141 -16.84 8.46 0.70
CA CYS A 141 -17.03 7.05 1.01
C CYS A 141 -18.09 6.46 0.07
N PRO A 142 -18.15 5.14 -0.13
CA PRO A 142 -19.25 4.51 -0.88
C PRO A 142 -20.64 4.91 -0.37
N SER A 143 -20.77 5.04 0.94
CA SER A 143 -21.99 5.51 1.62
C SER A 143 -21.60 6.44 2.76
N ALA A 144 -22.48 7.30 3.23
CA ALA A 144 -22.25 8.21 4.35
C ALA A 144 -22.09 7.45 5.71
N SER A 145 -21.23 6.42 5.71
CA SER A 145 -21.03 5.51 6.82
C SER A 145 -20.10 6.12 7.87
N VAL A 146 -20.62 6.34 9.06
CA VAL A 146 -19.84 6.80 10.20
C VAL A 146 -18.95 5.68 10.75
N TRP A 147 -17.97 6.05 11.56
CA TRP A 147 -17.13 5.12 12.30
C TRP A 147 -17.93 4.46 13.43
N ASP A 148 -17.59 3.20 13.78
CA ASP A 148 -18.32 2.43 14.81
C ASP A 148 -18.23 3.07 16.20
N SER A 149 -17.10 3.78 16.47
CA SER A 149 -16.92 4.53 17.71
C SER A 149 -17.07 6.03 17.48
N PRO A 150 -17.92 6.73 18.26
CA PRO A 150 -18.01 8.19 18.20
C PRO A 150 -16.75 8.90 18.73
N THR A 151 -15.87 8.18 19.41
CA THR A 151 -14.59 8.68 19.93
C THR A 151 -13.40 8.36 19.03
N GLU A 152 -13.63 7.74 17.86
CA GLU A 152 -12.57 7.46 16.90
C GLU A 152 -11.95 8.76 16.39
N CYS A 153 -10.62 8.85 16.53
CA CYS A 153 -9.87 10.04 16.17
C CYS A 153 -9.08 9.83 14.87
N TYR A 154 -8.98 10.89 14.10
CA TYR A 154 -7.97 10.97 13.06
C TYR A 154 -6.57 10.84 13.67
N SER A 155 -5.73 9.98 13.09
CA SER A 155 -4.47 9.56 13.70
C SER A 155 -3.36 10.61 13.74
N HIS A 156 -3.52 11.70 12.98
CA HIS A 156 -2.54 12.80 12.92
C HIS A 156 -3.24 14.12 13.23
N PRO A 157 -2.74 14.91 14.18
CA PRO A 157 -3.23 16.28 14.35
C PRO A 157 -3.09 17.06 13.03
N PRO A 158 -4.03 17.94 12.69
CA PRO A 158 -3.87 18.85 11.56
C PRO A 158 -2.59 19.67 11.68
N VAL A 159 -2.01 20.07 10.54
CA VAL A 159 -0.80 20.89 10.51
C VAL A 159 -1.00 22.17 11.33
N GLY A 160 -0.10 22.43 12.28
CA GLY A 160 -0.18 23.56 13.20
C GLY A 160 -1.10 23.34 14.42
N SER A 161 -1.67 22.14 14.62
CA SER A 161 -2.47 21.78 15.77
C SER A 161 -1.87 20.61 16.56
N THR A 162 -2.06 20.62 17.88
CA THR A 162 -1.76 19.48 18.74
C THR A 162 -3.04 18.72 19.15
N GLN A 163 -4.22 19.18 18.70
CA GLN A 163 -5.49 18.59 19.06
C GLN A 163 -5.90 17.51 18.07
N SER A 164 -6.30 16.36 18.59
CA SER A 164 -6.90 15.29 17.79
C SER A 164 -8.28 15.72 17.27
N VAL A 165 -8.60 15.29 16.07
CA VAL A 165 -9.89 15.55 15.41
C VAL A 165 -10.71 14.28 15.42
N LEU A 166 -11.95 14.35 15.94
CA LEU A 166 -12.88 13.23 15.90
C LEU A 166 -13.45 13.07 14.49
N TYR A 167 -13.47 11.85 13.96
CA TYR A 167 -14.18 11.57 12.71
C TYR A 167 -15.67 11.85 12.79
N ALA A 168 -16.29 11.67 13.98
CA ALA A 168 -17.70 11.99 14.21
C ALA A 168 -18.05 13.47 13.98
N SER A 169 -17.06 14.38 14.11
CA SER A 169 -17.24 15.81 13.83
C SER A 169 -17.25 16.13 12.33
N HIS A 170 -16.80 15.19 11.49
CA HIS A 170 -16.66 15.34 10.05
C HIS A 170 -17.13 14.06 9.34
N PRO A 171 -18.43 13.74 9.37
CA PRO A 171 -18.96 12.55 8.72
C PRO A 171 -18.64 12.57 7.21
N PRO A 172 -18.28 11.44 6.62
CA PRO A 172 -18.01 11.37 5.20
C PRO A 172 -19.30 11.54 4.39
N ILE A 173 -19.16 12.01 3.15
CA ILE A 173 -20.25 12.09 2.19
C ILE A 173 -20.26 10.87 1.28
N GLU A 174 -21.45 10.48 0.85
CA GLU A 174 -21.63 9.42 -0.14
C GLU A 174 -21.19 9.91 -1.54
N MET A 175 -20.41 9.08 -2.23
CA MET A 175 -20.00 9.36 -3.61
C MET A 175 -21.17 9.17 -4.57
N THR A 176 -21.41 10.15 -5.43
CA THR A 176 -22.29 9.96 -6.60
C THR A 176 -21.62 9.09 -7.65
N VAL A 177 -22.37 8.61 -8.64
CA VAL A 177 -21.79 7.84 -9.77
C VAL A 177 -20.79 8.70 -10.57
N GLU A 178 -21.08 9.97 -10.74
CA GLU A 178 -20.17 10.94 -11.39
C GLU A 178 -18.88 11.11 -10.60
N HIS A 179 -18.98 11.16 -9.27
CA HIS A 179 -17.81 11.26 -8.38
C HIS A 179 -16.95 9.99 -8.44
N ILE A 180 -17.59 8.81 -8.50
CA ILE A 180 -16.89 7.52 -8.70
C ILE A 180 -16.08 7.55 -10.01
N LYS A 181 -16.69 8.00 -11.11
CA LYS A 181 -16.02 8.12 -12.41
C LYS A 181 -14.86 9.10 -12.38
N GLN A 182 -15.04 10.28 -11.75
CA GLN A 182 -13.97 11.26 -11.59
C GLN A 182 -12.81 10.69 -10.79
N THR A 183 -13.08 9.95 -9.72
CA THR A 183 -12.04 9.28 -8.92
C THR A 183 -11.25 8.27 -9.78
N ILE A 184 -11.92 7.49 -10.61
CA ILE A 184 -11.25 6.56 -11.55
C ILE A 184 -10.37 7.34 -12.54
N ASP A 185 -10.85 8.46 -13.07
CA ASP A 185 -10.08 9.32 -13.97
C ASP A 185 -8.83 9.88 -13.28
N ASP A 186 -8.94 10.28 -12.01
CA ASP A 186 -7.80 10.75 -11.22
C ASP A 186 -6.72 9.66 -11.07
N TYR A 187 -7.13 8.41 -10.80
CA TYR A 187 -6.21 7.27 -10.79
C TYR A 187 -5.55 7.03 -12.15
N CYS A 188 -6.31 7.12 -13.24
CA CYS A 188 -5.78 6.95 -14.60
C CYS A 188 -4.76 8.05 -14.94
N ASN A 189 -5.04 9.30 -14.59
CA ASN A 189 -4.14 10.44 -14.80
C ASN A 189 -2.85 10.28 -13.99
N ALA A 190 -2.94 9.90 -12.71
CA ALA A 190 -1.78 9.65 -11.87
C ALA A 190 -0.97 8.44 -12.36
N ALA A 191 -1.63 7.36 -12.80
CA ALA A 191 -0.97 6.19 -13.38
C ALA A 191 -0.20 6.55 -14.67
N LYS A 192 -0.83 7.34 -15.56
CA LYS A 192 -0.16 7.84 -16.76
C LYS A 192 1.05 8.69 -16.40
N THR A 193 0.90 9.64 -15.47
CA THR A 193 2.00 10.49 -14.99
C THR A 193 3.13 9.65 -14.38
N ALA A 194 2.81 8.61 -13.60
CA ALA A 194 3.81 7.69 -13.04
C ALA A 194 4.66 7.03 -14.13
N MET A 195 4.02 6.51 -15.19
CA MET A 195 4.75 5.93 -16.32
C MET A 195 5.57 6.98 -17.08
N ASP A 196 5.02 8.17 -17.30
CA ASP A 196 5.69 9.26 -18.04
C ASP A 196 6.97 9.76 -17.32
N ILE A 197 7.00 9.71 -15.98
CA ILE A 197 8.19 10.10 -15.19
C ILE A 197 9.15 8.94 -14.92
N GLY A 198 8.80 7.71 -15.34
CA GLY A 198 9.69 6.56 -15.39
C GLY A 198 9.49 5.49 -14.34
N PHE A 199 8.38 5.47 -13.57
CA PHE A 199 8.06 4.29 -12.77
C PHE A 199 7.91 3.06 -13.66
N ASP A 200 8.33 1.89 -13.16
CA ASP A 200 8.30 0.63 -13.89
C ASP A 200 6.89 -0.01 -13.91
N GLY A 201 5.98 0.51 -13.11
CA GLY A 201 4.59 0.10 -13.04
C GLY A 201 3.83 0.77 -11.90
N VAL A 202 2.56 0.40 -11.76
CA VAL A 202 1.63 0.98 -10.77
C VAL A 202 0.98 -0.15 -9.97
N GLU A 203 0.94 -0.01 -8.64
CA GLU A 203 0.16 -0.86 -7.74
C GLU A 203 -1.06 -0.09 -7.23
N ILE A 204 -2.26 -0.63 -7.41
CA ILE A 204 -3.49 -0.07 -6.82
C ILE A 204 -3.63 -0.59 -5.40
N HIS A 205 -3.65 0.32 -4.43
CA HIS A 205 -3.86 -0.04 -3.03
C HIS A 205 -5.35 -0.27 -2.75
N SER A 206 -5.76 -1.53 -2.77
CA SER A 206 -7.14 -1.99 -2.53
C SER A 206 -7.24 -2.80 -1.23
N GLY A 207 -6.60 -2.31 -0.18
CA GLY A 207 -6.55 -2.96 1.13
C GLY A 207 -6.58 -1.96 2.28
N ASN A 208 -6.41 -2.48 3.51
CA ASN A 208 -6.30 -1.72 4.76
C ASN A 208 -7.48 -0.78 5.03
N GLY A 209 -8.69 -1.08 4.53
CA GLY A 209 -9.88 -0.28 4.77
C GLY A 209 -9.86 1.12 4.12
N TYR A 210 -9.06 1.32 3.08
CA TYR A 210 -9.05 2.53 2.27
C TYR A 210 -10.10 2.46 1.15
N LEU A 211 -10.25 3.50 0.33
CA LEU A 211 -11.43 3.67 -0.53
C LEU A 211 -11.81 2.42 -1.34
N PRO A 212 -10.91 1.74 -2.08
CA PRO A 212 -11.32 0.56 -2.83
C PRO A 212 -11.84 -0.57 -1.92
N GLU A 213 -11.21 -0.82 -0.76
CA GLU A 213 -11.72 -1.80 0.21
C GLU A 213 -13.00 -1.33 0.92
N GLN A 214 -13.23 -0.03 1.05
CA GLN A 214 -14.49 0.50 1.58
C GLN A 214 -15.67 0.12 0.69
N PHE A 215 -15.50 0.09 -0.64
CA PHE A 215 -16.51 -0.42 -1.56
C PHE A 215 -16.78 -1.92 -1.37
N LEU A 216 -15.75 -2.72 -1.12
CA LEU A 216 -15.85 -4.18 -0.90
C LEU A 216 -16.54 -4.54 0.43
N SER A 217 -16.47 -3.64 1.43
CA SER A 217 -16.86 -3.94 2.82
C SER A 217 -18.34 -3.63 3.08
N SER A 218 -19.16 -4.66 3.35
CA SER A 218 -20.61 -4.54 3.55
C SER A 218 -21.01 -3.70 4.77
N ASN A 219 -20.16 -3.54 5.77
CA ASN A 219 -20.42 -2.65 6.91
C ASN A 219 -20.23 -1.17 6.56
N ILE A 220 -19.44 -0.85 5.54
CA ILE A 220 -19.17 0.51 5.08
C ILE A 220 -20.04 0.87 3.87
N ASN A 221 -20.10 -0.01 2.87
CA ASN A 221 -20.86 0.17 1.66
C ASN A 221 -22.32 -0.29 1.87
N LYS A 222 -23.23 0.68 1.97
CA LYS A 222 -24.68 0.49 2.14
C LYS A 222 -25.47 0.88 0.90
N ARG A 223 -24.78 1.02 -0.26
CA ARG A 223 -25.40 1.35 -1.53
C ARG A 223 -26.35 0.23 -1.98
N ASP A 224 -27.38 0.61 -2.73
CA ASP A 224 -28.37 -0.28 -3.37
C ASP A 224 -28.31 -0.20 -4.91
N ASP A 225 -27.38 0.59 -5.46
CA ASP A 225 -27.17 0.76 -6.90
C ASP A 225 -26.20 -0.31 -7.49
N ALA A 226 -25.56 0.04 -8.62
CA ALA A 226 -24.60 -0.85 -9.28
C ALA A 226 -23.32 -1.13 -8.48
N TYR A 227 -23.01 -0.30 -7.47
CA TYR A 227 -21.75 -0.36 -6.70
C TYR A 227 -21.94 -0.94 -5.29
N GLY A 228 -23.11 -1.46 -4.91
CA GLY A 228 -23.38 -1.96 -3.57
C GLY A 228 -24.47 -3.00 -3.46
N GLY A 229 -24.73 -3.47 -2.25
CA GLY A 229 -25.71 -4.52 -1.94
C GLY A 229 -25.09 -5.92 -1.96
N THR A 230 -24.94 -6.56 -3.11
CA THR A 230 -24.39 -7.92 -3.20
C THR A 230 -22.85 -7.93 -3.27
N PRO A 231 -22.19 -9.06 -2.97
CA PRO A 231 -20.74 -9.21 -3.15
C PRO A 231 -20.25 -8.78 -4.55
N GLU A 232 -20.97 -9.17 -5.59
CA GLU A 232 -20.63 -8.87 -6.98
C GLU A 232 -20.65 -7.37 -7.26
N LYS A 233 -21.71 -6.69 -6.84
CA LYS A 233 -21.87 -5.25 -7.04
C LYS A 233 -20.86 -4.43 -6.22
N ARG A 234 -20.51 -4.89 -5.02
CA ARG A 234 -19.46 -4.24 -4.22
C ARG A 234 -18.09 -4.29 -4.88
N CYS A 235 -17.83 -5.26 -5.76
CA CYS A 235 -16.59 -5.37 -6.52
C CYS A 235 -16.54 -4.43 -7.75
N GLN A 236 -17.66 -3.86 -8.18
CA GLN A 236 -17.77 -3.11 -9.42
C GLN A 236 -16.80 -1.93 -9.50
N PHE A 237 -16.67 -1.15 -8.42
CA PHE A 237 -15.72 -0.03 -8.38
C PHE A 237 -14.28 -0.50 -8.63
N VAL A 238 -13.86 -1.58 -7.99
CA VAL A 238 -12.49 -2.10 -8.14
C VAL A 238 -12.27 -2.66 -9.54
N PHE A 239 -13.27 -3.32 -10.14
CA PHE A 239 -13.19 -3.78 -11.53
C PHE A 239 -13.01 -2.61 -12.49
N GLU A 240 -13.88 -1.61 -12.44
CA GLU A 240 -13.81 -0.43 -13.33
C GLU A 240 -12.46 0.30 -13.15
N LEU A 241 -12.04 0.51 -11.91
CA LEU A 241 -10.75 1.13 -11.60
C LEU A 241 -9.59 0.37 -12.24
N MET A 242 -9.50 -0.95 -12.01
CA MET A 242 -8.41 -1.79 -12.52
C MET A 242 -8.41 -1.86 -14.04
N GLU A 243 -9.59 -2.01 -14.67
CA GLU A 243 -9.74 -2.06 -16.12
C GLU A 243 -9.35 -0.72 -16.79
N GLN A 244 -9.78 0.42 -16.22
CA GLN A 244 -9.43 1.73 -16.79
C GLN A 244 -7.96 2.07 -16.62
N VAL A 245 -7.36 1.76 -15.48
CA VAL A 245 -5.91 1.93 -15.28
C VAL A 245 -5.14 0.99 -16.23
N ALA A 246 -5.54 -0.28 -16.35
CA ALA A 246 -4.92 -1.22 -17.27
C ALA A 246 -5.03 -0.78 -18.74
N LYS A 247 -6.16 -0.22 -19.13
CA LYS A 247 -6.34 0.38 -20.47
C LYS A 247 -5.44 1.59 -20.70
N THR A 248 -5.20 2.38 -19.65
CA THR A 248 -4.40 3.62 -19.73
C THR A 248 -2.90 3.33 -19.87
N ILE A 249 -2.35 2.39 -19.09
CA ILE A 249 -0.90 2.16 -19.03
C ILE A 249 -0.45 0.78 -19.50
N GLY A 250 -1.38 -0.09 -19.89
CA GLY A 250 -1.12 -1.49 -20.24
C GLY A 250 -1.18 -2.41 -19.03
N GLU A 251 -1.93 -3.49 -19.14
CA GLU A 251 -2.26 -4.43 -18.08
C GLU A 251 -1.02 -4.99 -17.35
N GLN A 252 0.03 -5.31 -18.10
CA GLN A 252 1.29 -5.86 -17.56
C GLN A 252 2.07 -4.87 -16.68
N ASN A 253 1.70 -3.60 -16.67
CA ASN A 253 2.30 -2.56 -15.84
C ASN A 253 1.47 -2.28 -14.58
N VAL A 254 0.37 -3.03 -14.37
CA VAL A 254 -0.55 -2.85 -13.25
C VAL A 254 -0.46 -4.01 -12.27
N ALA A 255 -0.46 -3.70 -11.00
CA ALA A 255 -0.57 -4.63 -9.88
C ALA A 255 -1.68 -4.18 -8.91
N ILE A 256 -2.09 -5.07 -8.02
CA ILE A 256 -3.09 -4.76 -6.98
C ILE A 256 -2.65 -5.31 -5.63
N ARG A 257 -2.89 -4.53 -4.56
CA ARG A 257 -2.68 -4.95 -3.17
C ARG A 257 -4.01 -5.14 -2.45
N LEU A 258 -4.20 -6.31 -1.84
CA LEU A 258 -5.44 -6.75 -1.20
C LEU A 258 -5.21 -7.18 0.26
N SER A 259 -6.21 -6.94 1.12
CA SER A 259 -6.20 -7.37 2.53
C SER A 259 -7.50 -8.09 2.93
N PRO A 260 -7.77 -9.29 2.36
CA PRO A 260 -9.06 -9.95 2.53
C PRO A 260 -9.44 -10.25 3.98
N PHE A 261 -8.47 -10.33 4.89
CA PHE A 261 -8.67 -10.61 6.31
C PHE A 261 -8.23 -9.48 7.23
N GLY A 262 -7.88 -8.31 6.68
CA GLY A 262 -7.61 -7.11 7.45
C GLY A 262 -8.88 -6.53 8.07
N MET A 263 -8.73 -5.82 9.20
CA MET A 263 -9.83 -5.12 9.87
C MET A 263 -9.48 -3.64 10.11
N PHE A 264 -8.42 -3.17 9.47
CA PHE A 264 -7.94 -1.81 9.58
C PHE A 264 -9.00 -0.83 9.07
N ASN A 265 -9.08 0.37 9.67
CA ASN A 265 -10.09 1.38 9.35
C ASN A 265 -11.54 0.84 9.45
N GLN A 266 -11.75 -0.16 10.33
CA GLN A 266 -13.05 -0.78 10.59
C GLN A 266 -13.71 -1.40 9.34
N ALA A 267 -12.91 -1.86 8.38
CA ALA A 267 -13.39 -2.66 7.26
C ALA A 267 -13.67 -4.09 7.73
N ARG A 268 -14.89 -4.35 8.21
CA ARG A 268 -15.28 -5.59 8.91
C ARG A 268 -16.51 -6.26 8.32
N GLY A 269 -16.81 -5.99 7.05
CA GLY A 269 -18.02 -6.45 6.38
C GLY A 269 -18.18 -7.98 6.36
N GLU A 270 -19.42 -8.40 6.29
CA GLU A 270 -19.83 -9.79 6.06
C GLU A 270 -19.57 -10.24 4.63
N GLN A 271 -19.72 -11.55 4.36
CA GLN A 271 -19.55 -12.15 3.03
C GLN A 271 -18.15 -11.84 2.44
N ARG A 272 -17.12 -11.81 3.31
CA ARG A 272 -15.76 -11.50 2.90
C ARG A 272 -15.22 -12.51 1.90
N ILE A 273 -15.35 -13.78 2.19
CA ILE A 273 -14.84 -14.85 1.31
C ILE A 273 -15.48 -14.76 -0.05
N GLU A 274 -16.80 -14.60 -0.12
CA GLU A 274 -17.56 -14.47 -1.35
C GLU A 274 -17.11 -13.24 -2.14
N THR A 275 -17.02 -12.09 -1.47
CA THR A 275 -16.66 -10.81 -2.11
C THR A 275 -15.22 -10.86 -2.69
N TRP A 276 -14.22 -11.26 -1.87
CA TRP A 276 -12.85 -11.32 -2.35
C TRP A 276 -12.59 -12.46 -3.33
N THR A 277 -13.32 -13.58 -3.22
CA THR A 277 -13.25 -14.65 -4.22
C THR A 277 -13.76 -14.15 -5.57
N HIS A 278 -14.96 -13.54 -5.59
CA HIS A 278 -15.52 -12.96 -6.81
C HIS A 278 -14.60 -11.91 -7.43
N LEU A 279 -14.03 -11.02 -6.60
CA LEU A 279 -13.06 -10.03 -7.07
C LEU A 279 -11.84 -10.68 -7.71
N CYS A 280 -11.23 -11.65 -7.05
CA CYS A 280 -10.01 -12.31 -7.56
C CYS A 280 -10.27 -13.11 -8.83
N GLU A 281 -11.39 -13.86 -8.90
CA GLU A 281 -11.80 -14.59 -10.10
C GLU A 281 -12.09 -13.64 -11.28
N GLY A 282 -12.79 -12.53 -11.02
CA GLY A 282 -13.05 -11.49 -12.02
C GLY A 282 -11.77 -10.86 -12.54
N LEU A 283 -10.87 -10.42 -11.65
CA LEU A 283 -9.57 -9.84 -12.04
C LEU A 283 -8.72 -10.84 -12.84
N LYS A 284 -8.66 -12.12 -12.41
CA LYS A 284 -7.92 -13.14 -13.16
C LYS A 284 -8.49 -13.38 -14.55
N LYS A 285 -9.81 -13.25 -14.71
CA LYS A 285 -10.49 -13.44 -15.99
C LYS A 285 -10.32 -12.25 -16.92
N THR A 286 -10.48 -11.01 -16.41
CA THR A 286 -10.47 -9.79 -17.23
C THR A 286 -9.08 -9.21 -17.43
N LEU A 287 -8.17 -9.42 -16.47
CA LEU A 287 -6.80 -8.92 -16.45
C LEU A 287 -5.82 -10.06 -16.16
N PRO A 288 -5.67 -11.06 -17.07
CA PRO A 288 -4.83 -12.23 -16.86
C PRO A 288 -3.32 -11.95 -16.83
N SER A 289 -2.89 -10.78 -17.31
CA SER A 289 -1.49 -10.37 -17.46
C SER A 289 -1.04 -9.33 -16.44
N LEU A 290 -1.76 -9.17 -15.32
CA LEU A 290 -1.30 -8.29 -14.23
C LEU A 290 0.16 -8.57 -13.88
N SER A 291 0.92 -7.51 -13.57
CA SER A 291 2.33 -7.61 -13.19
C SER A 291 2.54 -8.58 -12.03
N TYR A 292 1.78 -8.38 -10.99
CA TYR A 292 1.66 -9.25 -9.81
C TYR A 292 0.39 -8.91 -9.03
N VAL A 293 0.04 -9.79 -8.08
CA VAL A 293 -0.94 -9.51 -7.02
C VAL A 293 -0.25 -9.59 -5.66
N SER A 294 -0.56 -8.66 -4.77
CA SER A 294 0.05 -8.55 -3.44
C SER A 294 -1.00 -8.70 -2.36
N PHE A 295 -0.77 -9.59 -1.39
CA PHE A 295 -1.70 -9.86 -0.31
C PHE A 295 -1.08 -9.59 1.05
N ILE A 296 -1.92 -9.10 1.99
CA ILE A 296 -1.53 -8.97 3.39
C ILE A 296 -1.91 -10.26 4.13
N GLU A 297 -0.93 -10.84 4.82
CA GLU A 297 -1.10 -12.06 5.62
C GLU A 297 -2.18 -11.90 6.68
N PRO A 298 -3.04 -12.90 6.86
CA PRO A 298 -4.09 -12.88 7.88
C PRO A 298 -3.57 -12.71 9.30
N ARG A 299 -2.34 -13.14 9.56
CA ARG A 299 -1.68 -13.04 10.88
C ARG A 299 -1.29 -11.61 11.27
N TYR A 300 -1.24 -10.69 10.29
CA TYR A 300 -0.83 -9.31 10.50
C TYR A 300 -2.04 -8.44 10.81
N GLU A 301 -2.14 -8.00 12.07
CA GLU A 301 -3.11 -7.03 12.50
C GLU A 301 -2.46 -6.04 13.48
N GLN A 302 -2.65 -4.75 13.22
CA GLN A 302 -2.01 -3.68 14.00
C GLN A 302 -2.87 -3.16 15.16
N ILE A 303 -4.20 -3.30 15.05
CA ILE A 303 -5.16 -2.60 15.91
C ILE A 303 -5.71 -3.51 16.99
N PHE A 304 -5.91 -4.79 16.65
CA PHE A 304 -6.45 -5.78 17.56
C PHE A 304 -5.39 -6.76 17.99
N GLY A 305 -5.41 -7.18 19.25
CA GLY A 305 -4.64 -8.32 19.69
C GLY A 305 -5.01 -9.58 18.90
N ALA A 306 -4.10 -10.55 18.82
CA ALA A 306 -4.33 -11.79 18.08
C ALA A 306 -5.60 -12.52 18.53
N GLU A 307 -5.88 -12.53 19.84
CA GLU A 307 -7.06 -13.16 20.42
C GLU A 307 -8.37 -12.48 19.99
N GLU A 308 -8.40 -11.14 19.98
CA GLU A 308 -9.56 -10.37 19.56
C GLU A 308 -9.87 -10.54 18.08
N LYS A 309 -8.84 -10.55 17.24
CA LYS A 309 -8.95 -10.87 15.82
C LYS A 309 -9.49 -12.29 15.59
N ASP A 310 -8.92 -13.28 16.25
CA ASP A 310 -9.36 -14.66 16.15
C ASP A 310 -10.82 -14.82 16.56
N LYS A 311 -11.21 -14.19 17.67
CA LYS A 311 -12.59 -14.18 18.15
C LYS A 311 -13.55 -13.59 17.13
N PHE A 312 -13.15 -12.48 16.51
CA PHE A 312 -13.94 -11.81 15.50
C PHE A 312 -14.06 -12.67 14.22
N LEU A 313 -12.95 -13.23 13.71
CA LEU A 313 -12.95 -14.09 12.52
C LEU A 313 -13.76 -15.38 12.76
N LYS A 314 -13.65 -15.98 13.95
CA LYS A 314 -14.47 -17.13 14.35
C LYS A 314 -15.96 -16.81 14.37
N SER A 315 -16.34 -15.58 14.76
CA SER A 315 -17.75 -15.15 14.72
C SER A 315 -18.32 -15.11 13.30
N TRP A 316 -17.46 -15.05 12.29
CA TRP A 316 -17.82 -15.14 10.85
C TRP A 316 -17.72 -16.58 10.30
N GLY A 317 -17.43 -17.58 11.12
CA GLY A 317 -17.21 -18.96 10.70
C GLY A 317 -15.86 -19.21 10.00
N LEU A 318 -14.92 -18.26 10.09
CA LEU A 318 -13.60 -18.34 9.47
C LEU A 318 -12.61 -18.96 10.46
N LEU A 319 -12.59 -20.31 10.54
CA LEU A 319 -11.70 -21.04 11.46
C LEU A 319 -10.27 -21.14 10.93
N ASP A 320 -10.11 -21.32 9.61
CA ASP A 320 -8.83 -21.44 8.93
C ASP A 320 -8.66 -20.28 7.93
N VAL A 321 -8.00 -19.23 8.38
CA VAL A 321 -7.79 -18.02 7.58
C VAL A 321 -6.47 -18.13 6.84
N THR A 322 -6.51 -18.49 5.56
CA THR A 322 -5.33 -18.61 4.69
C THR A 322 -5.52 -17.88 3.37
N LEU A 323 -4.40 -17.57 2.69
CA LEU A 323 -4.41 -16.98 1.34
C LEU A 323 -4.44 -18.05 0.23
N ASP A 324 -4.49 -19.35 0.58
CA ASP A 324 -4.33 -20.46 -0.37
C ASP A 324 -5.39 -20.46 -1.46
N ARG A 325 -6.63 -20.08 -1.13
CA ARG A 325 -7.73 -19.91 -2.10
C ARG A 325 -7.37 -18.89 -3.19
N PHE A 326 -6.85 -17.75 -2.79
CA PHE A 326 -6.50 -16.67 -3.72
C PHE A 326 -5.26 -17.05 -4.55
N ARG A 327 -4.28 -17.74 -3.94
CA ARG A 327 -3.15 -18.32 -4.66
C ARG A 327 -3.61 -19.28 -5.77
N GLN A 328 -4.59 -20.14 -5.49
CA GLN A 328 -5.15 -21.07 -6.47
C GLN A 328 -5.86 -20.32 -7.62
N ILE A 329 -6.62 -19.27 -7.33
CA ILE A 329 -7.32 -18.46 -8.35
C ILE A 329 -6.30 -17.82 -9.30
N PHE A 330 -5.26 -17.16 -8.77
CA PHE A 330 -4.28 -16.45 -9.58
C PHE A 330 -3.29 -17.38 -10.31
N GLY A 331 -3.09 -18.60 -9.84
CA GLY A 331 -2.29 -19.62 -10.53
C GLY A 331 -0.87 -19.14 -10.85
N SER A 332 -0.58 -18.91 -12.15
CA SER A 332 0.74 -18.47 -12.61
C SER A 332 1.00 -16.96 -12.51
N THR A 333 0.00 -16.15 -12.16
CA THR A 333 0.23 -14.73 -11.87
C THR A 333 1.15 -14.60 -10.65
N PRO A 334 2.24 -13.79 -10.71
CA PRO A 334 3.12 -13.62 -9.57
C PRO A 334 2.35 -13.19 -8.32
N PHE A 335 2.51 -13.95 -7.23
CA PHE A 335 1.70 -13.83 -6.01
C PHE A 335 2.60 -13.46 -4.83
N PHE A 336 2.48 -12.22 -4.36
CA PHE A 336 3.32 -11.65 -3.33
C PHE A 336 2.62 -11.63 -1.97
N SER A 337 3.39 -11.75 -0.91
CA SER A 337 2.86 -11.70 0.45
C SER A 337 3.57 -10.66 1.31
N ALA A 338 2.78 -9.88 2.06
CA ALA A 338 3.21 -8.97 3.10
C ALA A 338 2.61 -9.37 4.46
N GLY A 339 3.27 -9.03 5.56
CA GLY A 339 2.68 -9.24 6.89
C GLY A 339 3.63 -9.87 7.90
N GLY A 340 4.71 -9.14 8.23
CA GLY A 340 5.62 -9.50 9.30
C GLY A 340 6.70 -10.50 8.92
N TRP A 341 7.15 -10.46 7.68
CA TRP A 341 8.31 -11.22 7.24
C TRP A 341 9.60 -10.66 7.88
N ASP A 342 10.46 -11.56 8.31
CA ASP A 342 11.75 -11.29 8.94
C ASP A 342 12.76 -12.41 8.62
N ASP A 343 13.93 -12.37 9.25
CA ASP A 343 15.01 -13.34 9.08
C ASP A 343 14.75 -14.68 9.77
N GLN A 344 13.65 -14.83 10.51
CA GLN A 344 13.29 -16.07 11.19
C GLN A 344 12.22 -16.87 10.42
N ASN A 345 11.28 -16.18 9.75
CA ASN A 345 10.08 -16.80 9.19
C ASN A 345 10.01 -16.83 7.66
N SER A 346 11.00 -16.24 6.97
CA SER A 346 11.00 -16.12 5.50
C SER A 346 11.58 -17.32 4.77
N TRP A 347 12.36 -18.14 5.46
CA TRP A 347 13.11 -19.24 4.86
C TRP A 347 12.22 -20.42 4.45
N GLY A 348 12.42 -20.92 3.23
CA GLY A 348 11.65 -22.04 2.68
C GLY A 348 10.25 -21.67 2.17
N VAL A 349 9.81 -20.43 2.35
CA VAL A 349 8.46 -19.99 1.98
C VAL A 349 8.29 -19.90 0.47
N VAL A 350 9.28 -19.39 -0.23
CA VAL A 350 9.29 -19.31 -1.71
C VAL A 350 9.38 -20.69 -2.33
N GLU A 351 10.25 -21.55 -1.77
CA GLU A 351 10.45 -22.93 -2.21
C GLU A 351 9.19 -23.81 -2.03
N SER A 352 8.36 -23.48 -1.05
CA SER A 352 7.08 -24.17 -0.85
C SER A 352 6.06 -23.88 -1.96
N GLY A 353 6.31 -22.87 -2.82
CA GLY A 353 5.38 -22.42 -3.86
C GLY A 353 4.18 -21.61 -3.34
N LYS A 354 4.15 -21.32 -2.04
CA LYS A 354 3.06 -20.55 -1.43
C LYS A 354 3.04 -19.12 -1.92
N TYR A 355 4.23 -18.49 -1.98
CA TYR A 355 4.42 -17.13 -2.47
C TYR A 355 5.61 -17.04 -3.41
N ASP A 356 5.53 -16.15 -4.41
CA ASP A 356 6.60 -15.94 -5.38
C ASP A 356 7.62 -14.89 -4.91
N ALA A 357 7.19 -13.93 -4.07
CA ALA A 357 8.06 -12.95 -3.43
C ALA A 357 7.49 -12.48 -2.08
N LEU A 358 8.35 -11.98 -1.20
CA LEU A 358 8.01 -11.53 0.14
C LEU A 358 8.27 -10.04 0.30
N LEU A 359 7.26 -9.31 0.82
CA LEU A 359 7.33 -7.88 1.08
C LEU A 359 7.75 -7.63 2.53
N TYR A 360 8.92 -7.02 2.69
CA TYR A 360 9.44 -6.62 3.99
C TYR A 360 9.12 -5.15 4.24
N GLY A 361 8.45 -4.87 5.34
CA GLY A 361 8.08 -3.52 5.74
C GLY A 361 8.98 -2.99 6.85
N ARG A 362 8.59 -3.22 8.09
CA ARG A 362 9.19 -2.62 9.29
C ARG A 362 10.70 -2.69 9.35
N TYR A 363 11.28 -3.83 9.01
CA TYR A 363 12.73 -4.00 9.02
C TYR A 363 13.46 -3.21 7.92
N PHE A 364 12.81 -2.89 6.80
CA PHE A 364 13.40 -1.98 5.82
C PHE A 364 13.50 -0.53 6.34
N THR A 365 12.72 -0.16 7.36
CA THR A 365 12.86 1.18 7.94
C THR A 365 14.22 1.39 8.59
N SER A 366 14.73 0.38 9.30
CA SER A 366 15.99 0.43 10.08
C SER A 366 17.16 -0.28 9.42
N ASN A 367 16.96 -0.96 8.30
CA ASN A 367 18.00 -1.69 7.56
C ASN A 367 17.98 -1.27 6.09
N PRO A 368 18.68 -0.20 5.71
CA PRO A 368 18.78 0.18 4.29
C PRO A 368 19.36 -0.95 3.43
N ASP A 369 20.22 -1.74 4.00
CA ASP A 369 20.92 -2.89 3.42
C ASP A 369 20.24 -4.25 3.71
N LEU A 370 18.93 -4.27 3.96
CA LEU A 370 18.19 -5.47 4.37
C LEU A 370 18.40 -6.66 3.43
N VAL A 371 18.46 -6.42 2.12
CA VAL A 371 18.71 -7.48 1.12
C VAL A 371 20.06 -8.15 1.33
N HIS A 372 21.10 -7.35 1.59
CA HIS A 372 22.45 -7.85 1.92
C HIS A 372 22.44 -8.62 3.24
N ARG A 373 21.81 -8.08 4.30
CA ARG A 373 21.72 -8.75 5.61
C ARG A 373 21.04 -10.12 5.50
N LEU A 374 19.93 -10.23 4.80
CA LEU A 374 19.28 -11.51 4.55
C LEU A 374 20.17 -12.47 3.77
N LYS A 375 20.83 -11.97 2.71
CA LYS A 375 21.69 -12.80 1.85
C LYS A 375 22.88 -13.40 2.60
N GLU A 376 23.50 -12.62 3.47
CA GLU A 376 24.68 -13.02 4.24
C GLU A 376 24.33 -13.48 5.67
N LYS A 377 23.03 -13.57 6.03
CA LYS A 377 22.52 -13.92 7.37
C LYS A 377 23.05 -13.03 8.49
N ILE A 378 23.22 -11.76 8.20
CA ILE A 378 23.58 -10.76 9.20
C ILE A 378 22.32 -10.35 9.97
N PRO A 379 22.35 -10.28 11.31
CA PRO A 379 21.18 -9.89 12.10
C PRO A 379 20.61 -8.54 11.68
N MET A 380 19.28 -8.45 11.63
CA MET A 380 18.59 -7.19 11.36
C MET A 380 18.67 -6.26 12.57
N ALA A 381 18.95 -4.96 12.33
CA ALA A 381 18.82 -3.94 13.34
C ALA A 381 17.34 -3.72 13.71
N PRO A 382 17.03 -3.52 15.00
CA PRO A 382 15.67 -3.24 15.44
C PRO A 382 15.16 -1.91 14.87
N TYR A 383 13.85 -1.81 14.65
CA TYR A 383 13.19 -0.61 14.16
C TYR A 383 12.57 0.19 15.30
N ASP A 384 12.47 1.51 15.12
CA ASP A 384 11.77 2.41 16.04
C ASP A 384 10.38 2.76 15.49
N ARG A 385 9.33 2.21 16.11
CA ARG A 385 7.94 2.46 15.69
C ARG A 385 7.50 3.91 15.88
N THR A 386 8.07 4.62 16.84
CA THR A 386 7.69 6.01 17.13
C THR A 386 8.09 6.96 16.00
N ARG A 387 9.02 6.51 15.13
CA ARG A 387 9.54 7.26 14.00
C ARG A 387 9.00 6.77 12.64
N PHE A 388 8.00 5.87 12.62
CA PHE A 388 7.42 5.39 11.36
C PHE A 388 6.72 6.52 10.61
N TYR A 389 5.83 7.24 11.29
CA TYR A 389 4.96 8.23 10.69
C TYR A 389 5.34 9.64 11.17
N GLY A 390 5.69 10.51 10.22
CA GLY A 390 5.95 11.92 10.44
C GLY A 390 4.70 12.79 10.18
N PRO A 391 4.89 14.07 9.84
CA PRO A 391 6.20 14.73 9.75
C PRO A 391 6.82 14.97 11.13
N PHE A 392 8.14 15.18 11.15
CA PHE A 392 8.91 15.53 12.35
C PHE A 392 9.70 16.82 12.09
N GLU A 393 10.17 17.48 13.16
CA GLU A 393 11.06 18.64 13.04
C GLU A 393 12.36 18.25 12.31
N ASP A 394 12.99 17.12 12.71
CA ASP A 394 14.06 16.48 11.94
C ASP A 394 13.48 15.27 11.18
N ASN A 395 13.27 15.46 9.89
CA ASN A 395 12.77 14.44 8.98
C ASN A 395 13.81 13.40 8.55
N THR A 396 15.10 13.59 8.87
CA THR A 396 16.18 12.65 8.52
C THR A 396 16.43 11.62 9.60
N PHE A 397 16.20 11.98 10.86
CA PHE A 397 16.41 11.12 12.02
C PHE A 397 15.51 9.86 11.99
N HIS A 398 16.11 8.68 12.09
CA HIS A 398 15.48 7.37 11.93
C HIS A 398 14.70 7.22 10.60
N TYR A 399 15.24 7.87 9.56
CA TYR A 399 14.72 7.77 8.20
C TYR A 399 15.86 7.48 7.20
N THR A 400 16.87 8.36 7.15
CA THR A 400 18.03 8.23 6.26
C THR A 400 19.36 8.03 6.97
N ASP A 401 19.38 8.10 8.29
CA ASP A 401 20.57 8.03 9.14
C ASP A 401 20.85 6.63 9.74
N TYR A 402 20.05 5.61 9.40
CA TYR A 402 20.33 4.23 9.82
C TYR A 402 21.60 3.70 9.12
N PRO A 403 22.57 3.17 9.88
CA PRO A 403 23.82 2.67 9.30
C PRO A 403 23.61 1.34 8.54
N THR A 404 24.41 1.16 7.50
CA THR A 404 24.61 -0.15 6.85
C THR A 404 25.66 -0.97 7.58
N VAL A 405 25.78 -2.26 7.25
CA VAL A 405 26.81 -3.15 7.84
C VAL A 405 28.22 -2.61 7.60
N ASP A 406 28.48 -2.03 6.44
CA ASP A 406 29.81 -1.50 6.08
C ASP A 406 30.17 -0.20 6.83
N GLN A 407 29.22 0.41 7.53
CA GLN A 407 29.38 1.65 8.30
C GLN A 407 29.48 1.43 9.81
N ASN A 408 29.38 0.17 10.29
CA ASN A 408 29.48 -0.21 11.70
C ASN A 408 30.85 -0.73 12.06
#